data_5ef92cb652823db539093635e4d0a5ad
#
_entry.id   5ef92cb652823db539093635e4d0a5ad
#
_cell.length_a   1.000
_cell.length_b   1.000
_cell.length_c   1.000
_cell.angle_alpha   90.00
_cell.angle_beta   90.00
_cell.angle_gamma   90.00
#
_symmetry.space_group_name_H-M   'P 1'
#
loop_
_entity.id
_entity.type
_entity.pdbx_description
1 polymer ?
#
loop_
_entity_poly.entity_id
_entity_poly.type
_entity_poly.pdbx_seq_one_letter_code
_entity_poly.pdbx_strand_id
1 'polypeptide(L)'
;MSGLLNIVVIIAAVAVVFIRQFKAQRITSEGKKWWLIPAVLTVMAVRQGSLLDAGHPTASAALLAVELLIGLACGAGWAWTTQIWTDADGAVWTKGGWAAAGVWLCGMALRVGLMGIAAVIGIHQSSAAIMLSVAAMLMTRAGVTAWRAQAVQQTYRVPVAG
;
A
#
# COMPACT_ATOMS: atom_id res chain seq x y z
N MET A 1 -5.83 -30.63 0.37
CA MET A 1 -4.76 -30.22 1.30
C MET A 1 -4.06 -28.92 0.91
N SER A 2 -3.94 -28.58 -0.37
CA SER A 2 -3.32 -27.33 -0.83
C SER A 2 -4.07 -26.04 -0.41
N GLY A 3 -5.41 -26.08 -0.31
CA GLY A 3 -6.21 -24.92 0.05
C GLY A 3 -6.04 -24.48 1.50
N LEU A 4 -5.97 -25.41 2.43
CA LEU A 4 -5.72 -25.10 3.86
C LEU A 4 -4.33 -24.51 4.08
N LEU A 5 -3.32 -25.06 3.40
CA LEU A 5 -1.94 -24.56 3.48
C LEU A 5 -1.84 -23.12 2.96
N ASN A 6 -2.50 -22.82 1.84
CA ASN A 6 -2.55 -21.47 1.29
C ASN A 6 -3.25 -20.48 2.24
N ILE A 7 -4.35 -20.89 2.87
CA ILE A 7 -5.06 -20.05 3.85
C ILE A 7 -4.15 -19.77 5.05
N VAL A 8 -3.47 -20.77 5.59
CA VAL A 8 -2.54 -20.60 6.71
C VAL A 8 -1.38 -19.66 6.33
N VAL A 9 -0.81 -19.82 5.14
CA VAL A 9 0.27 -18.94 4.64
C VAL A 9 -0.22 -17.50 4.49
N ILE A 10 -1.42 -17.30 3.95
CA ILE A 10 -2.01 -15.96 3.82
C ILE A 10 -2.25 -15.33 5.20
N ILE A 11 -2.83 -16.08 6.14
CA ILE A 11 -3.07 -15.59 7.51
C ILE A 11 -1.75 -15.26 8.20
N ALA A 12 -0.72 -16.12 8.06
CA ALA A 12 0.60 -15.86 8.62
C ALA A 12 1.25 -14.61 8.00
N ALA A 13 1.18 -14.44 6.68
CA ALA A 13 1.69 -13.26 6.00
C ALA A 13 0.98 -11.98 6.46
N VAL A 14 -0.34 -12.01 6.57
CA VAL A 14 -1.15 -10.89 7.08
C VAL A 14 -0.77 -10.57 8.54
N ALA A 15 -0.63 -11.59 9.40
CA ALA A 15 -0.23 -11.41 10.78
C ALA A 15 1.17 -10.79 10.90
N VAL A 16 2.13 -11.26 10.10
CA VAL A 16 3.50 -10.70 10.06
C VAL A 16 3.47 -9.22 9.63
N VAL A 17 2.73 -8.89 8.58
CA VAL A 17 2.56 -7.50 8.13
C VAL A 17 1.95 -6.64 9.24
N PHE A 18 0.91 -7.17 9.90
CA PHE A 18 0.22 -6.49 10.98
C PHE A 18 1.15 -6.21 12.17
N ILE A 19 1.90 -7.22 12.63
CA ILE A 19 2.88 -7.09 13.72
C ILE A 19 3.98 -6.08 13.35
N ARG A 20 4.47 -6.11 12.11
CA ARG A 20 5.49 -5.17 11.64
C ARG A 20 5.01 -3.73 11.60
N GLN A 21 3.70 -3.49 11.39
CA GLN A 21 3.13 -2.14 11.41
C GLN A 21 3.24 -1.46 12.79
N PHE A 22 3.17 -2.24 13.87
CA PHE A 22 3.26 -1.71 15.24
C PHE A 22 4.70 -1.50 15.72
N LYS A 23 5.70 -2.03 14.99
CA LYS A 23 7.10 -1.80 15.32
C LYS A 23 7.57 -0.47 14.73
N ALA A 24 8.26 0.32 15.55
CA ALA A 24 8.97 1.49 15.09
C ALA A 24 10.05 1.09 14.07
N GLN A 25 10.05 1.74 12.92
CA GLN A 25 11.01 1.51 11.84
C GLN A 25 11.77 2.81 11.57
N ARG A 26 13.09 2.71 11.50
CA ARG A 26 13.94 3.83 11.11
C ARG A 26 13.87 4.04 9.61
N ILE A 27 13.58 5.27 9.20
CA ILE A 27 13.73 5.67 7.81
C ILE A 27 15.20 5.98 7.60
N THR A 28 15.96 5.02 7.09
CA THR A 28 17.33 5.25 6.67
C THR A 28 17.36 5.84 5.26
N SER A 29 18.42 6.57 4.93
CA SER A 29 18.67 7.11 3.58
C SER A 29 18.79 6.01 2.49
N GLU A 30 18.91 4.75 2.88
CA GLU A 30 18.74 3.58 2.01
C GLU A 30 17.29 3.37 1.52
N GLY A 31 16.37 4.26 1.88
CA GLY A 31 14.96 4.29 1.49
C GLY A 31 14.68 4.30 -0.02
N LYS A 32 15.71 4.40 -0.86
CA LYS A 32 15.57 4.14 -2.31
C LYS A 32 15.08 2.73 -2.64
N LYS A 33 15.30 1.75 -1.75
CA LYS A 33 14.83 0.36 -1.95
C LYS A 33 13.32 0.19 -1.81
N TRP A 34 12.63 1.12 -1.12
CA TRP A 34 11.18 1.07 -0.96
C TRP A 34 10.40 1.33 -2.25
N TRP A 35 10.99 2.08 -3.19
CA TRP A 35 10.44 2.32 -4.52
C TRP A 35 10.58 1.11 -5.45
N LEU A 36 11.53 0.21 -5.15
CA LEU A 36 11.75 -0.98 -5.97
C LEU A 36 10.55 -1.93 -5.95
N ILE A 37 9.95 -2.16 -4.79
CA ILE A 37 8.81 -3.10 -4.66
C ILE A 37 7.62 -2.66 -5.51
N PRO A 38 7.07 -1.42 -5.35
CA PRO A 38 5.96 -0.98 -6.20
C PRO A 38 6.36 -0.83 -7.68
N ALA A 39 7.60 -0.45 -7.98
CA ALA A 39 8.08 -0.39 -9.36
C ALA A 39 8.12 -1.77 -10.02
N VAL A 40 8.65 -2.78 -9.34
CA VAL A 40 8.66 -4.18 -9.81
C VAL A 40 7.25 -4.71 -10.01
N LEU A 41 6.34 -4.46 -9.05
CA LEU A 41 4.94 -4.88 -9.17
C LEU A 41 4.24 -4.22 -10.37
N THR A 42 4.51 -2.93 -10.61
CA THR A 42 3.96 -2.22 -11.77
C THR A 42 4.48 -2.82 -13.08
N VAL A 43 5.79 -3.05 -13.17
CA VAL A 43 6.40 -3.68 -14.37
C VAL A 43 5.84 -5.09 -14.60
N MET A 44 5.70 -5.88 -13.54
CA MET A 44 5.11 -7.23 -13.63
C MET A 44 3.65 -7.18 -14.07
N ALA A 45 2.85 -6.25 -13.53
CA ALA A 45 1.46 -6.07 -13.91
C ALA A 45 1.33 -5.72 -15.40
N VAL A 46 2.13 -4.78 -15.89
CA VAL A 46 2.13 -4.38 -17.31
C VAL A 46 2.60 -5.52 -18.22
N ARG A 47 3.59 -6.29 -17.78
CA ARG A 47 4.10 -7.44 -18.57
C ARG A 47 3.11 -8.58 -18.71
N GLN A 48 2.20 -8.77 -17.75
CA GLN A 48 1.15 -9.80 -17.87
C GLN A 48 0.12 -9.50 -18.96
N GLY A 49 0.00 -8.26 -19.42
CA GLY A 49 -0.74 -7.87 -20.62
C GLY A 49 -2.27 -7.96 -20.56
N SER A 50 -2.85 -8.60 -19.55
CA SER A 50 -4.29 -8.79 -19.39
C SER A 50 -4.86 -7.92 -18.26
N LEU A 51 -4.75 -6.61 -18.41
CA LEU A 51 -5.29 -5.65 -17.42
C LEU A 51 -6.82 -5.56 -17.47
N LEU A 52 -7.40 -5.78 -18.65
CA LEU A 52 -8.83 -5.67 -18.87
C LEU A 52 -9.40 -7.02 -19.32
N ASP A 53 -10.63 -7.30 -18.90
CA ASP A 53 -11.38 -8.46 -19.38
C ASP A 53 -11.86 -8.21 -20.82
N ALA A 54 -11.50 -9.11 -21.75
CA ALA A 54 -11.88 -9.01 -23.15
C ALA A 54 -13.40 -9.12 -23.37
N GLY A 55 -14.11 -9.82 -22.47
CA GLY A 55 -15.57 -9.94 -22.53
C GLY A 55 -16.32 -8.68 -22.09
N HIS A 56 -15.75 -7.91 -21.17
CA HIS A 56 -16.37 -6.71 -20.59
C HIS A 56 -15.35 -5.56 -20.42
N PRO A 57 -14.80 -5.01 -21.52
CA PRO A 57 -13.67 -4.09 -21.45
C PRO A 57 -14.00 -2.79 -20.72
N THR A 58 -15.20 -2.22 -20.93
CA THR A 58 -15.61 -0.98 -20.29
C THR A 58 -15.85 -1.17 -18.80
N ALA A 59 -16.51 -2.25 -18.40
CA ALA A 59 -16.80 -2.54 -17.01
C ALA A 59 -15.51 -2.90 -16.23
N SER A 60 -14.60 -3.65 -16.83
CA SER A 60 -13.30 -3.96 -16.22
C SER A 60 -12.40 -2.73 -16.12
N ALA A 61 -12.44 -1.82 -17.07
CA ALA A 61 -11.74 -0.55 -16.99
C ALA A 61 -12.28 0.35 -15.86
N ALA A 62 -13.61 0.42 -15.73
CA ALA A 62 -14.24 1.16 -14.63
C ALA A 62 -13.88 0.55 -13.26
N LEU A 63 -13.91 -0.77 -13.15
CA LEU A 63 -13.53 -1.50 -11.94
C LEU A 63 -12.06 -1.23 -11.57
N LEU A 64 -11.15 -1.31 -12.54
CA LEU A 64 -9.74 -1.00 -12.35
C LEU A 64 -9.52 0.44 -11.89
N ALA A 65 -10.25 1.41 -12.47
CA ALA A 65 -10.19 2.81 -12.05
C ALA A 65 -10.62 2.99 -10.60
N VAL A 66 -11.73 2.36 -10.19
CA VAL A 66 -12.21 2.38 -8.81
C VAL A 66 -11.19 1.75 -7.86
N GLU A 67 -10.60 0.61 -8.23
CA GLU A 67 -9.57 -0.04 -7.44
C GLU A 67 -8.30 0.79 -7.27
N LEU A 68 -7.88 1.47 -8.33
CA LEU A 68 -6.75 2.40 -8.28
C LEU A 68 -7.05 3.57 -7.34
N LEU A 69 -8.24 4.17 -7.43
CA LEU A 69 -8.66 5.26 -6.54
C LEU A 69 -8.69 4.80 -5.08
N ILE A 70 -9.23 3.63 -4.79
CA ILE A 70 -9.21 3.04 -3.45
C ILE A 70 -7.76 2.81 -3.00
N GLY A 71 -6.91 2.29 -3.88
CA GLY A 71 -5.49 2.09 -3.62
C GLY A 71 -4.78 3.39 -3.24
N LEU A 72 -4.98 4.44 -4.03
CA LEU A 72 -4.41 5.77 -3.77
C LEU A 72 -4.92 6.36 -2.44
N ALA A 73 -6.23 6.32 -2.21
CA ALA A 73 -6.85 6.83 -0.99
C ALA A 73 -6.38 6.08 0.26
N CYS A 74 -6.34 4.73 0.20
CA CYS A 74 -5.84 3.90 1.30
C CYS A 74 -4.34 4.11 1.54
N GLY A 75 -3.54 4.24 0.49
CA GLY A 75 -2.11 4.52 0.58
C GLY A 75 -1.83 5.85 1.27
N ALA A 76 -2.54 6.91 0.85
CA ALA A 76 -2.47 8.23 1.45
C ALA A 76 -2.97 8.22 2.90
N GLY A 77 -4.15 7.66 3.16
CA GLY A 77 -4.73 7.56 4.51
C GLY A 77 -3.83 6.77 5.46
N TRP A 78 -3.26 5.67 4.99
CA TRP A 78 -2.29 4.89 5.77
C TRP A 78 -1.04 5.69 6.09
N ALA A 79 -0.45 6.39 5.12
CA ALA A 79 0.71 7.24 5.35
C ALA A 79 0.38 8.39 6.30
N TRP A 80 -0.83 8.96 6.19
CA TRP A 80 -1.26 10.08 7.03
C TRP A 80 -1.46 9.69 8.49
N THR A 81 -1.99 8.50 8.74
CA THR A 81 -2.24 7.96 10.08
C THR A 81 -0.97 7.37 10.74
N THR A 82 0.11 7.20 9.97
CA THR A 82 1.40 6.76 10.49
C THR A 82 2.09 7.88 11.27
N GLN A 83 2.56 7.57 12.48
CA GLN A 83 3.34 8.50 13.29
C GLN A 83 4.77 8.60 12.75
N ILE A 84 5.25 9.82 12.59
CA ILE A 84 6.62 10.11 12.15
C ILE A 84 7.24 11.07 13.17
N TRP A 85 8.42 10.74 13.67
CA TRP A 85 9.17 11.58 14.58
C TRP A 85 10.67 11.50 14.32
N THR A 86 11.39 12.48 14.83
CA THR A 86 12.86 12.51 14.76
C THR A 86 13.43 12.22 16.14
N ASP A 87 14.42 11.35 16.19
CA ASP A 87 15.16 11.02 17.41
C ASP A 87 16.24 12.08 17.71
N ALA A 88 16.82 12.04 18.92
CA ALA A 88 17.89 12.94 19.34
C ALA A 88 19.10 12.94 18.39
N ASP A 89 19.37 11.82 17.72
CA ASP A 89 20.43 11.67 16.72
C ASP A 89 20.07 12.19 15.32
N GLY A 90 18.88 12.82 15.15
CA GLY A 90 18.39 13.30 13.86
C GLY A 90 17.85 12.18 12.93
N ALA A 91 17.73 10.95 13.43
CA ALA A 91 17.14 9.85 12.68
C ALA A 91 15.62 9.95 12.67
N VAL A 92 15.01 9.74 11.50
CA VAL A 92 13.56 9.74 11.34
C VAL A 92 13.02 8.33 11.56
N TRP A 93 12.02 8.23 12.41
CA TRP A 93 11.33 6.99 12.75
C TRP A 93 9.88 7.05 12.33
N THR A 94 9.33 5.89 11.96
CA THR A 94 7.91 5.72 11.68
C THR A 94 7.32 4.58 12.48
N LYS A 95 6.08 4.74 12.90
CA LYS A 95 5.31 3.70 13.58
C LYS A 95 3.85 3.77 13.14
N GLY A 96 3.31 2.66 12.68
CA GLY A 96 1.86 2.52 12.47
C GLY A 96 1.14 2.34 13.80
N GLY A 97 0.02 3.04 13.95
CA GLY A 97 -0.89 2.88 15.07
C GLY A 97 -2.17 2.14 14.67
N TRP A 98 -3.14 2.04 15.60
CA TRP A 98 -4.45 1.43 15.35
C TRP A 98 -5.22 2.09 14.21
N ALA A 99 -5.08 3.42 14.04
CA ALA A 99 -5.68 4.14 12.92
C ALA A 99 -5.10 3.68 11.56
N ALA A 100 -3.79 3.49 11.48
CA ALA A 100 -3.13 2.97 10.28
C ALA A 100 -3.58 1.54 9.97
N ALA A 101 -3.71 0.69 10.99
CA ALA A 101 -4.24 -0.66 10.86
C ALA A 101 -5.71 -0.65 10.39
N GLY A 102 -6.53 0.25 10.93
CA GLY A 102 -7.93 0.43 10.53
C GLY A 102 -8.07 0.83 9.07
N VAL A 103 -7.28 1.79 8.60
CA VAL A 103 -7.25 2.21 7.19
C VAL A 103 -6.86 1.04 6.28
N TRP A 104 -5.85 0.26 6.67
CA TRP A 104 -5.42 -0.90 5.91
C TRP A 104 -6.50 -1.99 5.85
N LEU A 105 -7.14 -2.32 6.98
CA LEU A 105 -8.23 -3.30 7.03
C LEU A 105 -9.43 -2.84 6.21
N CYS A 106 -9.81 -1.57 6.30
CA CYS A 106 -10.88 -0.98 5.49
C CYS A 106 -10.58 -1.10 3.99
N GLY A 107 -9.33 -0.79 3.59
CA GLY A 107 -8.89 -0.93 2.20
C GLY A 107 -8.94 -2.37 1.70
N MET A 108 -8.58 -3.34 2.55
CA MET A 108 -8.70 -4.77 2.22
C MET A 108 -10.15 -5.22 2.11
N ALA A 109 -11.01 -4.80 3.03
CA ALA A 109 -12.44 -5.12 2.99
C ALA A 109 -13.12 -4.57 1.73
N LEU A 110 -12.81 -3.33 1.34
CA LEU A 110 -13.30 -2.73 0.10
C LEU A 110 -12.87 -3.52 -1.14
N ARG A 111 -11.62 -3.98 -1.19
CA ARG A 111 -11.13 -4.80 -2.30
C ARG A 111 -11.83 -6.14 -2.38
N VAL A 112 -11.97 -6.83 -1.26
CA VAL A 112 -12.71 -8.11 -1.20
C VAL A 112 -14.16 -7.90 -1.63
N GLY A 113 -14.79 -6.80 -1.22
CA GLY A 113 -16.13 -6.42 -1.65
C GLY A 113 -16.23 -6.20 -3.15
N LEU A 114 -15.28 -5.46 -3.75
CA LEU A 114 -15.21 -5.24 -5.20
C LEU A 114 -14.99 -6.55 -5.97
N MET A 115 -14.12 -7.43 -5.48
CA MET A 115 -13.92 -8.76 -6.07
C MET A 115 -15.22 -9.58 -6.03
N GLY A 116 -15.96 -9.52 -4.93
CA GLY A 116 -17.28 -10.16 -4.83
C GLY A 116 -18.28 -9.61 -5.83
N ILE A 117 -18.36 -8.31 -5.99
CA ILE A 117 -19.22 -7.65 -6.98
C ILE A 117 -18.82 -8.04 -8.40
N ALA A 118 -17.53 -8.01 -8.71
CA ALA A 118 -17.00 -8.41 -10.01
C ALA A 118 -17.38 -9.86 -10.36
N ALA A 119 -17.25 -10.78 -9.38
CA ALA A 119 -17.61 -12.18 -9.56
C ALA A 119 -19.12 -12.37 -9.82
N VAL A 120 -19.98 -11.62 -9.15
CA VAL A 120 -21.45 -11.68 -9.36
C VAL A 120 -21.83 -11.16 -10.74
N ILE A 121 -21.15 -10.13 -11.25
CA ILE A 121 -21.38 -9.56 -12.58
C ILE A 121 -20.74 -10.41 -13.71
N GLY A 122 -19.90 -11.39 -13.35
CA GLY A 122 -19.20 -12.26 -14.31
C GLY A 122 -17.94 -11.63 -14.89
N ILE A 123 -17.40 -10.59 -14.26
CA ILE A 123 -16.13 -9.96 -14.68
C ILE A 123 -14.96 -10.74 -14.07
N HIS A 124 -14.07 -11.24 -14.91
CA HIS A 124 -12.85 -11.88 -14.46
C HIS A 124 -11.79 -10.82 -14.14
N GLN A 125 -11.55 -10.64 -12.84
CA GLN A 125 -10.52 -9.73 -12.38
C GLN A 125 -9.15 -10.36 -12.58
N SER A 126 -8.30 -9.70 -13.36
CA SER A 126 -6.95 -10.21 -13.62
C SER A 126 -6.02 -9.99 -12.42
N SER A 127 -5.09 -10.91 -12.20
CA SER A 127 -4.03 -10.74 -11.20
C SER A 127 -3.18 -9.50 -11.47
N ALA A 128 -3.04 -9.09 -12.73
CA ALA A 128 -2.36 -7.86 -13.12
C ALA A 128 -3.05 -6.59 -12.59
N ALA A 129 -4.38 -6.54 -12.63
CA ALA A 129 -5.17 -5.43 -12.09
C ALA A 129 -4.99 -5.30 -10.57
N ILE A 130 -5.03 -6.43 -9.85
CA ILE A 130 -4.79 -6.48 -8.40
C ILE A 130 -3.36 -6.01 -8.06
N MET A 131 -2.36 -6.50 -8.77
CA MET A 131 -0.96 -6.10 -8.60
C MET A 131 -0.77 -4.60 -8.81
N LEU A 132 -1.40 -4.04 -9.85
CA LEU A 132 -1.31 -2.62 -10.16
C LEU A 132 -1.95 -1.76 -9.06
N SER A 133 -3.10 -2.19 -8.54
CA SER A 133 -3.79 -1.51 -7.43
C SER A 133 -2.97 -1.54 -6.14
N VAL A 134 -2.33 -2.67 -5.83
CA VAL A 134 -1.41 -2.79 -4.67
C VAL A 134 -0.17 -1.92 -4.89
N ALA A 135 0.41 -1.91 -6.08
CA ALA A 135 1.54 -1.06 -6.43
C ALA A 135 1.20 0.43 -6.25
N ALA A 136 0.04 0.87 -6.73
CA ALA A 136 -0.44 2.25 -6.55
C ALA A 136 -0.59 2.62 -5.07
N MET A 137 -1.15 1.72 -4.24
CA MET A 137 -1.26 1.93 -2.79
C MET A 137 0.11 2.08 -2.13
N LEU A 138 1.05 1.19 -2.44
CA LEU A 138 2.40 1.23 -1.86
C LEU A 138 3.18 2.46 -2.33
N MET A 139 3.05 2.84 -3.61
CA MET A 139 3.67 4.05 -4.17
C MET A 139 3.18 5.30 -3.47
N THR A 140 1.87 5.45 -3.33
CA THR A 140 1.26 6.60 -2.65
C THR A 140 1.68 6.66 -1.19
N ARG A 141 1.65 5.52 -0.49
CA ARG A 141 2.14 5.45 0.89
C ARG A 141 3.60 5.88 1.00
N ALA A 142 4.48 5.36 0.14
CA ALA A 142 5.90 5.68 0.15
C ALA A 142 6.13 7.17 -0.15
N GLY A 143 5.44 7.72 -1.16
CA GLY A 143 5.53 9.13 -1.54
C GLY A 143 5.08 10.08 -0.43
N VAL A 144 3.90 9.84 0.15
CA VAL A 144 3.36 10.66 1.24
C VAL A 144 4.22 10.55 2.50
N THR A 145 4.71 9.34 2.83
CA THR A 145 5.60 9.15 3.98
C THR A 145 6.92 9.87 3.80
N ALA A 146 7.52 9.80 2.59
CA ALA A 146 8.76 10.50 2.28
C ALA A 146 8.58 12.02 2.35
N TRP A 147 7.48 12.54 1.81
CA TRP A 147 7.16 13.97 1.86
C TRP A 147 6.99 14.45 3.31
N ARG A 148 6.25 13.72 4.13
CA ARG A 148 6.07 14.05 5.56
C ARG A 148 7.38 13.95 6.35
N ALA A 149 8.23 12.96 6.05
CA ALA A 149 9.53 12.81 6.68
C ALA A 149 10.45 14.01 6.40
N GLN A 150 10.45 14.51 5.15
CA GLN A 150 11.20 15.71 4.78
C GLN A 150 10.72 16.95 5.55
N ALA A 151 9.41 17.13 5.70
CA ALA A 151 8.84 18.25 6.46
C ALA A 151 9.28 18.22 7.93
N VAL A 152 9.30 17.04 8.56
CA VAL A 152 9.76 16.88 9.94
C VAL A 152 11.27 17.18 10.07
N GLN A 153 12.09 16.74 9.11
CA GLN A 153 13.53 17.03 9.10
C GLN A 153 13.83 18.52 8.93
N GLN A 154 13.09 19.23 8.10
CA GLN A 154 13.26 20.67 7.90
C GLN A 154 12.96 21.45 9.17
N THR A 155 11.92 21.07 9.91
CA THR A 155 11.57 21.70 11.19
C THR A 155 12.67 21.51 12.25
N TYR A 156 13.37 20.36 12.23
CA TYR A 156 14.47 20.07 13.16
C TYR A 156 15.77 20.80 12.82
N ARG A 157 15.96 21.18 11.54
CA ARG A 157 17.17 21.89 11.05
C ARG A 157 17.11 23.41 11.19
N VAL A 158 16.03 23.99 11.69
CA VAL A 158 16.00 25.45 11.96
C VAL A 158 17.00 25.69 13.09
N PRO A 159 18.14 26.39 12.84
CA PRO A 159 19.05 26.76 13.90
C PRO A 159 18.25 27.66 14.86
N VAL A 160 18.23 27.32 16.13
CA VAL A 160 17.84 28.27 17.15
C VAL A 160 18.87 29.38 17.03
N ALA A 161 18.50 30.48 16.36
CA ALA A 161 19.30 31.70 16.38
C ALA A 161 19.37 32.15 17.85
N GLY A 162 20.49 31.82 18.44
CA GLY A 162 20.85 32.30 19.77
C GLY A 162 21.21 33.76 19.71
#